data_7482ae7182fc027b524120ed105250f9
#
_entry.id   7482ae7182fc027b524120ed105250f9
#
_cell.length_a   1.000
_cell.length_b   1.000
_cell.length_c   1.000
_cell.angle_alpha   90.00
_cell.angle_beta   90.00
_cell.angle_gamma   90.00
#
_symmetry.space_group_name_H-M   'P 1'
#
loop_
_entity.id
_entity.type
_entity.pdbx_description
1 polymer ?
#
loop_
_entity_poly.entity_id
_entity_poly.type
_entity_poly.pdbx_seq_one_letter_code
_entity_poly.pdbx_strand_id
1 'polypeptide(L)'
;MRTAVVFYSLEGNVRYAAEKTAKALDAVMVELVPVKAYPDKGIKKFMWGGKAAVMKDKPELQPYGFSTGDYDLVVLCTPVWAGTFTPPLRSFLAENDLSGRKVAVIASSSGGNADKCILQLQKEAGVEKLVAQVSLVDPKARPTEENEARLAAFIRQLAEA
;
A
#
# COMPACT_ATOMS: atom_id res chain seq x y z
N MET A 1 -11.23 13.52 10.96
CA MET A 1 -10.95 12.08 10.80
C MET A 1 -9.44 11.87 10.88
N ARG A 2 -8.97 11.05 11.83
CA ARG A 2 -7.53 10.74 11.94
C ARG A 2 -7.16 9.66 10.93
N THR A 3 -6.18 9.93 10.10
CA THR A 3 -5.80 9.07 8.99
C THR A 3 -4.35 8.61 9.10
N ALA A 4 -4.09 7.32 8.86
CA ALA A 4 -2.76 6.78 8.66
C ALA A 4 -2.58 6.32 7.21
N VAL A 5 -1.42 6.58 6.64
CA VAL A 5 -0.99 6.06 5.34
C VAL A 5 0.14 5.07 5.59
N VAL A 6 -0.17 3.79 5.48
CA VAL A 6 0.75 2.66 5.73
C VAL A 6 1.27 2.15 4.40
N PHE A 7 2.58 2.11 4.21
CA PHE A 7 3.14 1.77 2.91
C PHE A 7 4.47 1.01 3.01
N TYR A 8 4.70 0.20 1.98
CA TYR A 8 6.01 -0.34 1.63
C TYR A 8 6.35 0.11 0.21
N SER A 9 7.58 0.57 -0.01
CA SER A 9 8.03 1.02 -1.32
C SER A 9 9.48 0.58 -1.57
N LEU A 10 9.70 -0.16 -2.64
CA LEU A 10 11.03 -0.59 -3.06
C LEU A 10 11.69 0.42 -4.02
N GLU A 11 10.93 0.86 -5.03
CA GLU A 11 11.44 1.71 -6.13
C GLU A 11 11.06 3.19 -5.99
N GLY A 12 10.21 3.51 -5.03
CA GLY A 12 9.76 4.87 -4.74
C GLY A 12 8.42 5.26 -5.38
N ASN A 13 7.82 4.44 -6.23
CA ASN A 13 6.51 4.73 -6.83
C ASN A 13 5.40 4.79 -5.79
N VAL A 14 5.36 3.83 -4.88
CA VAL A 14 4.38 3.80 -3.80
C VAL A 14 4.61 4.91 -2.79
N ARG A 15 5.87 5.18 -2.43
CA ARG A 15 6.22 6.32 -1.56
C ARG A 15 5.70 7.64 -2.13
N TYR A 16 5.88 7.87 -3.41
CA TYR A 16 5.40 9.07 -4.09
C TYR A 16 3.88 9.27 -3.91
N ALA A 17 3.10 8.22 -4.15
CA ALA A 17 1.65 8.27 -3.98
C ALA A 17 1.24 8.41 -2.51
N ALA A 18 1.93 7.71 -1.60
CA ALA A 18 1.70 7.79 -0.16
C ALA A 18 1.96 9.20 0.38
N GLU A 19 3.07 9.82 -0.01
CA GLU A 19 3.42 11.19 0.41
C GLU A 19 2.40 12.23 -0.06
N LYS A 20 1.97 12.16 -1.32
CA LYS A 20 0.92 13.05 -1.84
C LYS A 20 -0.40 12.88 -1.09
N THR A 21 -0.80 11.64 -0.83
CA THR A 21 -2.02 11.34 -0.10
C THR A 21 -1.94 11.83 1.34
N ALA A 22 -0.84 11.53 2.03
CA ALA A 22 -0.64 11.95 3.42
C ALA A 22 -0.64 13.48 3.56
N LYS A 23 0.04 14.18 2.65
CA LYS A 23 0.06 15.65 2.62
C LYS A 23 -1.34 16.25 2.43
N ALA A 24 -2.11 15.69 1.50
CA ALA A 24 -3.44 16.21 1.19
C ALA A 24 -4.46 15.96 2.31
N LEU A 25 -4.30 14.89 3.07
CA LEU A 25 -5.22 14.50 4.16
C LEU A 25 -4.71 14.86 5.56
N ASP A 26 -3.57 15.52 5.67
CA ASP A 26 -2.86 15.74 6.95
C ASP A 26 -2.73 14.43 7.75
N ALA A 27 -2.31 13.37 7.06
CA ALA A 27 -2.26 12.02 7.59
C ALA A 27 -0.87 11.66 8.12
N VAL A 28 -0.84 10.76 9.10
CA VAL A 28 0.41 10.18 9.60
C VAL A 28 0.94 9.14 8.61
N MET A 29 2.19 9.25 8.22
CA MET A 29 2.87 8.26 7.39
C MET A 29 3.48 7.15 8.25
N VAL A 30 3.22 5.91 7.89
CA VAL A 30 3.79 4.72 8.52
C VAL A 30 4.51 3.91 7.47
N GLU A 31 5.82 4.01 7.44
CA GLU A 31 6.66 3.22 6.52
C GLU A 31 6.96 1.85 7.12
N LEU A 32 6.70 0.81 6.35
CA LEU A 32 7.05 -0.55 6.69
C LEU A 32 8.43 -0.88 6.12
N VAL A 33 9.38 -1.17 6.99
CA VAL A 33 10.76 -1.48 6.60
C VAL A 33 11.11 -2.89 7.08
N PRO A 34 11.29 -3.85 6.17
CA PRO A 34 11.76 -5.18 6.54
C PRO A 34 13.15 -5.12 7.19
N VAL A 35 13.35 -5.89 8.26
CA VAL A 35 14.67 -6.02 8.90
C VAL A 35 15.70 -6.51 7.88
N LYS A 36 15.30 -7.45 7.03
CA LYS A 36 16.08 -7.95 5.91
C LYS A 36 15.56 -7.37 4.61
N ALA A 37 16.30 -6.43 4.03
CA ALA A 37 15.90 -5.74 2.80
C ALA A 37 15.76 -6.70 1.61
N TYR A 38 14.77 -6.42 0.74
CA TYR A 38 14.65 -7.10 -0.55
C TYR A 38 15.64 -6.54 -1.56
N PRO A 39 16.13 -7.36 -2.53
CA PRO A 39 16.93 -6.86 -3.63
C PRO A 39 16.18 -5.82 -4.46
N ASP A 40 16.82 -4.70 -4.76
CA ASP A 40 16.23 -3.56 -5.47
C ASP A 40 16.65 -3.47 -6.94
N LYS A 41 17.53 -4.35 -7.40
CA LYS A 41 18.11 -4.31 -8.76
C LYS A 41 18.11 -5.67 -9.46
N GLY A 42 17.91 -5.63 -10.78
CA GLY A 42 18.07 -6.77 -11.67
C GLY A 42 17.04 -7.88 -11.50
N ILE A 43 17.39 -9.07 -12.03
CA ILE A 43 16.54 -10.27 -12.00
C ILE A 43 16.23 -10.72 -10.58
N LYS A 44 17.18 -10.55 -9.65
CA LYS A 44 17.00 -10.91 -8.23
C LYS A 44 15.80 -10.22 -7.59
N LYS A 45 15.55 -8.97 -7.96
CA LYS A 45 14.38 -8.20 -7.50
C LYS A 45 13.08 -8.93 -7.83
N PHE A 46 12.90 -9.36 -9.07
CA PHE A 46 11.69 -10.08 -9.51
C PHE A 46 11.60 -11.47 -8.90
N MET A 47 12.71 -12.21 -8.82
CA MET A 47 12.74 -13.57 -8.28
C MET A 47 12.41 -13.60 -6.77
N TRP A 48 13.04 -12.74 -5.99
CA TRP A 48 12.82 -12.70 -4.54
C TRP A 48 11.49 -12.08 -4.15
N GLY A 49 11.17 -10.92 -4.71
CA GLY A 49 9.92 -10.22 -4.39
C GLY A 49 8.70 -11.01 -4.84
N GLY A 50 8.70 -11.53 -6.05
CA GLY A 50 7.63 -12.35 -6.58
C GLY A 50 7.46 -13.67 -5.82
N LYS A 51 8.55 -14.36 -5.51
CA LYS A 51 8.53 -15.58 -4.71
C LYS A 51 7.99 -15.34 -3.30
N ALA A 52 8.50 -14.33 -2.62
CA ALA A 52 8.05 -13.97 -1.27
C ALA A 52 6.57 -13.63 -1.24
N ALA A 53 6.07 -12.86 -2.23
CA ALA A 53 4.67 -12.51 -2.35
C ALA A 53 3.77 -13.74 -2.58
N VAL A 54 4.15 -14.62 -3.50
CA VAL A 54 3.39 -15.84 -3.81
C VAL A 54 3.38 -16.82 -2.63
N MET A 55 4.49 -16.96 -1.91
CA MET A 55 4.59 -17.83 -0.74
C MET A 55 3.96 -17.24 0.52
N LYS A 56 3.40 -16.03 0.43
CA LYS A 56 2.75 -15.33 1.54
C LYS A 56 3.66 -15.15 2.75
N ASP A 57 4.91 -14.79 2.51
CA ASP A 57 5.87 -14.50 3.56
C ASP A 57 5.41 -13.35 4.47
N LYS A 58 5.79 -13.46 5.73
CA LYS A 58 5.57 -12.41 6.75
C LYS A 58 6.93 -12.01 7.30
N PRO A 59 7.67 -11.11 6.63
CA PRO A 59 9.00 -10.70 7.10
C PRO A 59 8.90 -9.95 8.42
N GLU A 60 9.95 -10.07 9.23
CA GLU A 60 10.12 -9.20 10.40
C GLU A 60 10.32 -7.76 9.94
N LEU A 61 9.60 -6.84 10.57
CA LEU A 61 9.67 -5.42 10.27
C LEU A 61 10.49 -4.69 11.33
N GLN A 62 11.20 -3.62 10.92
CA GLN A 62 11.73 -2.63 11.83
C GLN A 62 10.59 -2.05 12.68
N PRO A 63 10.85 -1.62 13.92
CA PRO A 63 9.83 -0.99 14.74
C PRO A 63 9.15 0.19 14.01
N TYR A 64 7.82 0.24 14.08
CA TYR A 64 7.02 1.33 13.53
C TYR A 64 5.94 1.74 14.53
N GLY A 65 5.61 3.01 14.56
CA GLY A 65 4.59 3.55 15.46
C GLY A 65 3.20 3.50 14.84
N PHE A 66 2.38 2.54 15.27
CA PHE A 66 0.98 2.42 14.85
C PHE A 66 0.14 1.76 15.93
N SER A 67 -1.04 2.32 16.17
CA SER A 67 -2.09 1.71 16.97
C SER A 67 -3.41 1.89 16.24
N THR A 68 -4.10 0.79 15.96
CA THR A 68 -5.37 0.80 15.21
C THR A 68 -6.42 1.73 15.84
N GLY A 69 -6.46 1.80 17.15
CA GLY A 69 -7.41 2.66 17.88
C GLY A 69 -7.22 4.16 17.66
N ASP A 70 -6.05 4.57 17.18
CA ASP A 70 -5.72 5.99 16.98
C ASP A 70 -6.25 6.55 15.65
N TYR A 71 -6.73 5.70 14.75
CA TYR A 71 -7.11 6.11 13.40
C TYR A 71 -8.51 5.68 13.01
N ASP A 72 -9.20 6.56 12.30
CA ASP A 72 -10.53 6.29 11.72
C ASP A 72 -10.40 5.69 10.32
N LEU A 73 -9.37 6.11 9.57
CA LEU A 73 -9.07 5.70 8.20
C LEU A 73 -7.63 5.20 8.11
N VAL A 74 -7.44 4.05 7.50
CA VAL A 74 -6.12 3.48 7.17
C VAL A 74 -6.01 3.31 5.65
N VAL A 75 -5.06 4.00 5.03
CA VAL A 75 -4.75 3.85 3.61
C VAL A 75 -3.57 2.90 3.47
N LEU A 76 -3.79 1.74 2.86
CA LEU A 76 -2.77 0.73 2.61
C LEU A 76 -2.19 0.93 1.21
N CYS A 77 -0.87 1.10 1.11
CA CYS A 77 -0.20 1.37 -0.16
C CYS A 77 0.83 0.29 -0.46
N THR A 78 0.74 -0.34 -1.63
CA THR A 78 1.55 -1.50 -2.01
C THR A 78 2.00 -1.46 -3.47
N PRO A 79 3.25 -1.85 -3.79
CA PRO A 79 3.57 -2.31 -5.12
C PRO A 79 2.87 -3.65 -5.37
N VAL A 80 2.61 -3.95 -6.64
CA VAL A 80 2.08 -5.27 -7.06
C VAL A 80 3.27 -6.16 -7.43
N TRP A 81 3.44 -7.24 -6.66
CA TRP A 81 4.47 -8.27 -6.91
C TRP A 81 3.80 -9.61 -7.23
N ALA A 82 4.09 -10.16 -8.40
CA ALA A 82 3.48 -11.40 -8.89
C ALA A 82 1.95 -11.41 -8.77
N GLY A 83 1.31 -10.28 -9.09
CA GLY A 83 -0.15 -10.12 -9.07
C GLY A 83 -0.77 -9.92 -7.68
N THR A 84 0.03 -9.83 -6.61
CA THR A 84 -0.48 -9.68 -5.25
C THR A 84 0.22 -8.53 -4.50
N PHE A 85 -0.23 -8.25 -3.28
CA PHE A 85 0.40 -7.24 -2.44
C PHE A 85 1.68 -7.74 -1.78
N THR A 86 2.51 -6.83 -1.30
CA THR A 86 3.85 -7.16 -0.80
C THR A 86 3.85 -7.75 0.60
N PRO A 87 4.83 -8.62 0.91
CA PRO A 87 4.94 -9.28 2.21
C PRO A 87 4.99 -8.35 3.42
N PRO A 88 5.64 -7.17 3.40
CA PRO A 88 5.59 -6.26 4.54
C PRO A 88 4.19 -5.86 4.98
N LEU A 89 3.25 -5.67 4.04
CA LEU A 89 1.85 -5.42 4.38
C LEU A 89 1.17 -6.64 5.01
N ARG A 90 1.57 -7.84 4.63
CA ARG A 90 1.07 -9.06 5.27
C ARG A 90 1.51 -9.14 6.75
N SER A 91 2.76 -8.79 7.03
CA SER A 91 3.26 -8.67 8.40
C SER A 91 2.47 -7.64 9.20
N PHE A 92 2.27 -6.45 8.63
CA PHE A 92 1.49 -5.38 9.26
C PHE A 92 0.06 -5.84 9.61
N LEU A 93 -0.63 -6.49 8.68
CA LEU A 93 -1.99 -6.97 8.89
C LEU A 93 -2.07 -8.15 9.88
N ALA A 94 -1.01 -8.95 10.00
CA ALA A 94 -0.92 -9.99 11.03
C ALA A 94 -0.75 -9.41 12.44
N GLU A 95 -0.16 -8.22 12.56
CA GLU A 95 0.11 -7.54 13.82
C GLU A 95 -1.00 -6.56 14.23
N ASN A 96 -1.84 -6.12 13.28
CA ASN A 96 -2.81 -5.06 13.50
C ASN A 96 -4.19 -5.43 12.91
N ASP A 97 -5.18 -5.56 13.76
CA ASP A 97 -6.57 -5.78 13.35
C ASP A 97 -7.20 -4.46 12.90
N LEU A 98 -7.63 -4.38 11.63
CA LEU A 98 -8.28 -3.21 11.05
C LEU A 98 -9.82 -3.32 11.05
N SER A 99 -10.39 -4.34 11.67
CA SER A 99 -11.84 -4.48 11.75
C SER A 99 -12.49 -3.25 12.38
N GLY A 100 -13.58 -2.79 11.80
CA GLY A 100 -14.27 -1.57 12.23
C GLY A 100 -13.61 -0.25 11.81
N ARG A 101 -12.49 -0.29 11.07
CA ARG A 101 -11.87 0.91 10.49
C ARG A 101 -12.28 1.09 9.04
N LYS A 102 -12.29 2.34 8.58
CA LYS A 102 -12.35 2.64 7.15
C LYS A 102 -11.01 2.28 6.54
N VAL A 103 -11.01 1.52 5.44
CA VAL A 103 -9.79 1.12 4.75
C VAL A 103 -9.87 1.51 3.29
N ALA A 104 -8.77 2.06 2.78
CA ALA A 104 -8.58 2.38 1.36
C ALA A 104 -7.26 1.78 0.86
N VAL A 105 -7.13 1.59 -0.44
CA VAL A 105 -5.94 0.95 -1.03
C VAL A 105 -5.40 1.75 -2.20
N ILE A 106 -4.08 1.95 -2.21
CA ILE A 106 -3.30 2.38 -3.37
C ILE A 106 -2.43 1.20 -3.82
N ALA A 107 -2.57 0.77 -5.06
CA ALA A 107 -1.70 -0.23 -5.65
C ALA A 107 -0.96 0.36 -6.85
N SER A 108 0.35 0.13 -6.93
CA SER A 108 1.18 0.56 -8.05
C SER A 108 1.78 -0.64 -8.77
N SER A 109 1.61 -0.69 -10.09
CA SER A 109 2.16 -1.74 -10.94
C SER A 109 2.75 -1.16 -12.21
N SER A 110 3.62 -1.92 -12.89
CA SER A 110 4.13 -1.53 -14.21
C SER A 110 3.13 -1.81 -15.33
N GLY A 111 2.23 -2.77 -15.15
CA GLY A 111 1.25 -3.19 -16.16
C GLY A 111 -0.15 -2.60 -16.00
N GLY A 112 -0.44 -1.93 -14.89
CA GLY A 112 -1.73 -1.28 -14.63
C GLY A 112 -2.84 -2.20 -14.15
N ASN A 113 -2.62 -3.51 -14.03
CA ASN A 113 -3.62 -4.46 -13.54
C ASN A 113 -3.34 -4.82 -12.07
N ALA A 114 -4.13 -4.23 -11.18
CA ALA A 114 -4.00 -4.43 -9.74
C ALA A 114 -5.28 -4.99 -9.08
N ASP A 115 -6.30 -5.34 -9.83
CA ASP A 115 -7.60 -5.74 -9.28
C ASP A 115 -7.50 -6.94 -8.34
N LYS A 116 -6.77 -7.98 -8.75
CA LYS A 116 -6.52 -9.15 -7.91
C LYS A 116 -5.77 -8.81 -6.63
N CYS A 117 -4.73 -7.96 -6.75
CA CYS A 117 -3.94 -7.49 -5.62
C CYS A 117 -4.80 -6.74 -4.60
N ILE A 118 -5.62 -5.81 -5.06
CA ILE A 118 -6.51 -5.01 -4.22
C ILE A 118 -7.53 -5.89 -3.52
N LEU A 119 -8.14 -6.84 -4.23
CA LEU A 119 -9.11 -7.78 -3.66
C LEU A 119 -8.49 -8.66 -2.58
N GLN A 120 -7.27 -9.17 -2.81
CA GLN A 120 -6.57 -9.98 -1.83
C GLN A 120 -6.19 -9.17 -0.60
N LEU A 121 -5.76 -7.92 -0.78
CA LEU A 121 -5.42 -7.03 0.33
C LEU A 121 -6.66 -6.69 1.16
N GLN A 122 -7.80 -6.43 0.52
CA GLN A 122 -9.08 -6.22 1.20
C GLN A 122 -9.46 -7.42 2.08
N LYS A 123 -9.35 -8.64 1.54
CA LYS A 123 -9.63 -9.87 2.28
C LYS A 123 -8.69 -10.06 3.47
N GLU A 124 -7.41 -9.84 3.26
CA GLU A 124 -6.39 -9.98 4.32
C GLU A 124 -6.58 -8.92 5.43
N ALA A 125 -7.01 -7.71 5.07
CA ALA A 125 -7.35 -6.66 6.02
C ALA A 125 -8.62 -6.95 6.83
N GLY A 126 -9.39 -7.96 6.44
CA GLY A 126 -10.61 -8.37 7.14
C GLY A 126 -11.75 -7.36 7.03
N VAL A 127 -11.78 -6.54 5.96
CA VAL A 127 -12.82 -5.52 5.76
C VAL A 127 -13.78 -5.92 4.65
N GLU A 128 -15.06 -5.71 4.89
CA GLU A 128 -16.11 -6.06 3.94
C GLU A 128 -16.07 -5.19 2.69
N LYS A 129 -15.73 -3.90 2.86
CA LYS A 129 -15.71 -2.92 1.78
C LYS A 129 -14.58 -1.90 1.96
N LEU A 130 -13.89 -1.59 0.87
CA LEU A 130 -12.96 -0.45 0.82
C LEU A 130 -13.75 0.84 0.60
N VAL A 131 -13.36 1.92 1.31
CA VAL A 131 -13.99 3.25 1.10
C VAL A 131 -13.50 3.90 -0.19
N ALA A 132 -12.29 3.57 -0.63
CA ALA A 132 -11.74 3.97 -1.93
C ALA A 132 -10.60 3.03 -2.35
N GLN A 133 -10.35 2.97 -3.65
CA GLN A 133 -9.20 2.24 -4.19
C GLN A 133 -8.69 2.91 -5.46
N VAL A 134 -7.40 2.79 -5.71
CA VAL A 134 -6.78 3.28 -6.94
C VAL A 134 -5.63 2.40 -7.39
N SER A 135 -5.57 2.16 -8.70
CA SER A 135 -4.45 1.52 -9.38
C SER A 135 -3.68 2.58 -10.17
N LEU A 136 -2.37 2.65 -9.93
CA LEU A 136 -1.45 3.56 -10.59
C LEU A 136 -0.39 2.79 -11.38
N VAL A 137 0.15 3.39 -12.43
CA VAL A 137 1.20 2.78 -13.27
C VAL A 137 2.50 3.54 -13.05
N ASP A 138 3.38 3.01 -12.21
CA ASP A 138 4.70 3.58 -11.89
C ASP A 138 4.69 5.12 -11.74
N PRO A 139 3.92 5.69 -10.81
CA PRO A 139 3.56 7.12 -10.85
C PRO A 139 4.76 8.07 -10.68
N LYS A 140 5.85 7.62 -10.07
CA LYS A 140 7.09 8.40 -9.96
C LYS A 140 7.97 8.22 -11.21
N ALA A 141 8.17 6.97 -11.63
CA ALA A 141 9.05 6.65 -12.76
C ALA A 141 8.46 7.07 -14.11
N ARG A 142 7.14 7.04 -14.22
CA ARG A 142 6.37 7.40 -15.42
C ARG A 142 5.25 8.38 -15.06
N PRO A 143 5.58 9.64 -14.75
CA PRO A 143 4.57 10.63 -14.40
C PRO A 143 3.68 10.91 -15.62
N THR A 144 2.38 10.67 -15.46
CA THR A 144 1.35 10.88 -16.47
C THR A 144 0.19 11.67 -15.91
N GLU A 145 -0.52 12.40 -16.78
CA GLU A 145 -1.75 13.09 -16.39
C GLU A 145 -2.80 12.12 -15.85
N GLU A 146 -2.85 10.90 -16.41
CA GLU A 146 -3.78 9.86 -15.96
C GLU A 146 -3.50 9.42 -14.52
N ASN A 147 -2.23 9.15 -14.16
CA ASN A 147 -1.85 8.81 -12.80
C ASN A 147 -2.21 9.95 -11.82
N GLU A 148 -1.90 11.19 -12.18
CA GLU A 148 -2.20 12.35 -11.35
C GLU A 148 -3.72 12.53 -11.17
N ALA A 149 -4.50 12.39 -12.23
CA ALA A 149 -5.95 12.51 -12.19
C ALA A 149 -6.59 11.40 -11.34
N ARG A 150 -6.11 10.16 -11.48
CA ARG A 150 -6.58 9.02 -10.66
C ARG A 150 -6.27 9.22 -9.18
N LEU A 151 -5.05 9.63 -8.86
CA LEU A 151 -4.65 9.88 -7.48
C LEU A 151 -5.43 11.05 -6.87
N ALA A 152 -5.63 12.13 -7.63
CA ALA A 152 -6.42 13.27 -7.16
C ALA A 152 -7.89 12.89 -6.91
N ALA A 153 -8.49 12.07 -7.78
CA ALA A 153 -9.86 11.58 -7.60
C ALA A 153 -9.98 10.69 -6.34
N PHE A 154 -9.01 9.80 -6.13
CA PHE A 154 -8.92 8.97 -4.93
C PHE A 154 -8.84 9.80 -3.65
N ILE A 155 -7.96 10.81 -3.63
CA ILE A 155 -7.80 11.71 -2.47
C ILE A 155 -9.10 12.47 -2.18
N ARG A 156 -9.79 12.99 -3.21
CA ARG A 156 -11.10 13.65 -3.03
C ARG A 156 -12.12 12.70 -2.41
N GLN A 157 -12.19 11.47 -2.91
CA GLN A 157 -13.10 10.47 -2.36
C GLN A 157 -12.82 10.19 -0.87
N LEU A 158 -11.57 10.16 -0.46
CA LEU A 158 -11.19 9.97 0.95
C LEU A 158 -11.54 11.19 1.81
N ALA A 159 -11.40 12.39 1.28
CA ALA A 159 -11.77 13.62 2.00
C ALA A 159 -13.28 13.71 2.26
N GLU A 160 -14.10 13.09 1.43
CA GLU A 160 -15.55 13.03 1.55
C GLU A 160 -16.07 11.82 2.35
N ALA A 161 -15.20 10.87 2.63
CA ALA A 161 -15.56 9.63 3.35
C ALA A 161 -15.64 9.84 4.86
#